data_c747885e0fcd92d04695ba88ba946e3d
#
_entry.id   c747885e0fcd92d04695ba88ba946e3d
#
_cell.length_a   1.000
_cell.length_b   1.000
_cell.length_c   1.000
_cell.angle_alpha   90.00
_cell.angle_beta   90.00
_cell.angle_gamma   90.00
#
_symmetry.space_group_name_H-M   'P 1'
#
loop_
_entity.id
_entity.type
_entity.pdbx_description
1 polymer ?
#
loop_
_entity_poly.entity_id
_entity_poly.type
_entity_poly.pdbx_seq_one_letter_code
_entity_poly.pdbx_strand_id
1 'polypeptide(L)'
;QKSQNLSDLTFPDMIDPTGTVTQPVGASPSNSLVPDFSVGIAGDWDMFYGGMVVHHLAEPVDSRIGGTKTKIERKYTLHVGCEINLYERYRFKDKFLFSPNIIYLQQGDFRQLNIGATFTRLNIVAGLWFRENLDLKGHTFVVVAGYSNDQFRIGYSYDFSLLPGGFRGLETSTHEVTFGLYFEYKQRKRKFRYMKCPKF
;
A
#
# COMPACT_ATOMS: atom_id res chain seq x y z
N GLN A 1 7.03 3.37 -23.46
CA GLN A 1 7.27 4.47 -22.51
C GLN A 1 7.08 5.77 -23.25
N LYS A 2 6.00 6.51 -22.96
CA LYS A 2 5.87 7.90 -23.43
C LYS A 2 6.61 8.77 -22.41
N SER A 3 7.76 9.29 -22.76
CA SER A 3 8.37 10.39 -22.00
C SER A 3 7.55 11.65 -22.29
N GLN A 4 6.84 12.15 -21.31
CA GLN A 4 6.24 13.48 -21.38
C GLN A 4 7.36 14.49 -21.14
N ASN A 5 7.64 15.32 -22.13
CA ASN A 5 8.54 16.44 -21.94
C ASN A 5 7.82 17.50 -21.10
N LEU A 6 8.40 17.88 -19.98
CA LEU A 6 7.87 18.95 -19.14
C LEU A 6 7.81 20.30 -19.89
N SER A 7 8.58 20.45 -20.96
CA SER A 7 8.55 21.62 -21.85
C SER A 7 7.23 21.82 -22.59
N ASP A 8 6.40 20.77 -22.65
CA ASP A 8 5.09 20.80 -23.35
C ASP A 8 3.93 21.15 -22.41
N LEU A 9 4.21 21.35 -21.11
CA LEU A 9 3.22 21.72 -20.10
C LEU A 9 3.33 23.23 -19.83
N THR A 10 2.25 23.95 -20.12
CA THR A 10 2.11 25.36 -19.80
C THR A 10 1.29 25.50 -18.53
N PHE A 11 1.88 25.98 -17.45
CA PHE A 11 1.17 26.26 -16.20
C PHE A 11 0.68 27.72 -16.17
N PRO A 12 -0.42 28.04 -15.45
CA PRO A 12 -0.99 29.39 -15.39
C PRO A 12 0.00 30.47 -14.89
N ASP A 13 0.96 30.10 -14.06
CA ASP A 13 2.03 30.95 -13.54
C ASP A 13 3.16 31.22 -14.53
N MET A 14 3.17 30.51 -15.66
CA MET A 14 4.09 30.72 -16.78
C MET A 14 3.58 31.71 -17.83
N ILE A 15 2.36 32.22 -17.66
CA ILE A 15 1.73 33.14 -18.59
C ILE A 15 1.87 34.55 -18.03
N ASP A 16 2.69 35.40 -18.67
CA ASP A 16 2.82 36.81 -18.32
C ASP A 16 1.48 37.54 -18.60
N PRO A 17 1.16 38.64 -17.90
CA PRO A 17 -0.03 39.47 -18.17
C PRO A 17 -0.18 39.91 -19.62
N THR A 18 0.90 39.85 -20.39
CA THR A 18 0.91 40.13 -21.85
C THR A 18 0.53 38.92 -22.71
N GLY A 19 0.23 37.73 -22.09
CA GLY A 19 -0.09 36.51 -22.81
C GLY A 19 1.11 35.77 -23.40
N THR A 20 2.34 36.19 -23.07
CA THR A 20 3.57 35.53 -23.53
C THR A 20 3.90 34.38 -22.59
N VAL A 21 4.10 33.15 -23.15
CA VAL A 21 4.54 31.99 -22.40
C VAL A 21 6.04 32.08 -22.13
N THR A 22 6.43 32.30 -20.88
CA THR A 22 7.82 32.26 -20.46
C THR A 22 8.19 30.82 -20.17
N GLN A 23 9.04 30.20 -20.98
CA GLN A 23 9.50 28.85 -20.69
C GLN A 23 10.37 28.85 -19.44
N PRO A 24 10.21 27.86 -18.53
CA PRO A 24 11.07 27.75 -17.37
C PRO A 24 12.50 27.50 -17.83
N VAL A 25 13.39 28.42 -17.48
CA VAL A 25 14.83 28.27 -17.75
C VAL A 25 15.33 27.08 -16.94
N GLY A 26 15.64 25.96 -17.59
CA GLY A 26 16.42 24.90 -16.97
C GLY A 26 15.76 23.54 -16.75
N ALA A 27 14.61 23.25 -17.35
CA ALA A 27 14.07 21.87 -17.34
C ALA A 27 14.77 21.03 -18.44
N SER A 28 16.04 20.73 -18.28
CA SER A 28 16.67 19.66 -19.05
C SER A 28 16.15 18.31 -18.53
N PRO A 29 15.60 17.44 -19.38
CA PRO A 29 15.26 16.09 -18.97
C PRO A 29 16.53 15.31 -18.67
N SER A 30 16.97 15.32 -17.42
CA SER A 30 18.09 14.50 -16.99
C SER A 30 17.58 13.08 -16.75
N ASN A 31 17.90 12.18 -17.65
CA ASN A 31 17.69 10.76 -17.49
C ASN A 31 18.75 10.24 -16.51
N SER A 32 18.48 10.34 -15.21
CA SER A 32 19.37 9.78 -14.19
C SER A 32 18.87 8.39 -13.79
N LEU A 33 19.70 7.39 -13.98
CA LEU A 33 19.49 6.07 -13.41
C LEU A 33 20.04 6.08 -11.99
N VAL A 34 19.16 5.94 -11.00
CA VAL A 34 19.55 5.95 -9.59
C VAL A 34 19.26 4.56 -9.02
N PRO A 35 20.30 3.81 -8.58
CA PRO A 35 20.09 2.51 -7.94
C PRO A 35 19.46 2.70 -6.55
N ASP A 36 18.49 1.86 -6.23
CA ASP A 36 17.84 1.82 -4.93
C ASP A 36 17.76 0.39 -4.41
N PHE A 37 17.89 0.22 -3.10
CA PHE A 37 17.91 -1.07 -2.44
C PHE A 37 16.90 -1.08 -1.30
N SER A 38 16.26 -2.24 -1.14
CA SER A 38 15.38 -2.52 0.00
C SER A 38 15.77 -3.84 0.63
N VAL A 39 15.66 -3.92 1.95
CA VAL A 39 15.90 -5.15 2.70
C VAL A 39 14.74 -5.38 3.67
N GLY A 40 14.34 -6.63 3.83
CA GLY A 40 13.27 -6.99 4.74
C GLY A 40 13.47 -8.39 5.31
N ILE A 41 12.84 -8.59 6.44
CA ILE A 41 12.71 -9.87 7.11
C ILE A 41 11.25 -10.10 7.47
N ALA A 42 10.76 -11.30 7.25
CA ALA A 42 9.43 -11.73 7.65
C ALA A 42 9.49 -13.13 8.24
N GLY A 43 8.59 -13.41 9.16
CA GLY A 43 8.47 -14.71 9.80
C GLY A 43 7.06 -14.98 10.27
N ASP A 44 6.76 -16.27 10.45
CA ASP A 44 5.53 -16.77 11.03
C ASP A 44 5.83 -17.79 12.12
N TRP A 45 5.06 -17.71 13.20
CA TRP A 45 5.15 -18.67 14.29
C TRP A 45 3.75 -18.95 14.82
N ASP A 46 3.29 -20.20 14.59
CA ASP A 46 1.96 -20.68 14.97
C ASP A 46 0.84 -19.80 14.40
N MET A 47 0.18 -19.01 15.25
CA MET A 47 -0.86 -18.09 14.83
C MET A 47 -0.34 -16.68 14.52
N PHE A 48 0.89 -16.34 14.91
CA PHE A 48 1.46 -15.01 14.73
C PHE A 48 2.29 -14.94 13.46
N TYR A 49 2.26 -13.80 12.80
CA TYR A 49 3.14 -13.46 11.69
C TYR A 49 3.54 -11.99 11.76
N GLY A 50 4.68 -11.69 11.20
CA GLY A 50 5.15 -10.32 11.17
C GLY A 50 6.34 -10.14 10.27
N GLY A 51 6.66 -8.88 10.00
CA GLY A 51 7.81 -8.54 9.18
C GLY A 51 8.18 -7.07 9.30
N MET A 52 9.41 -6.81 8.93
CA MET A 52 9.97 -5.46 8.86
C MET A 52 10.68 -5.29 7.54
N VAL A 53 10.46 -4.15 6.89
CA VAL A 53 11.12 -3.78 5.64
C VAL A 53 11.67 -2.37 5.75
N VAL A 54 12.88 -2.18 5.25
CA VAL A 54 13.50 -0.87 5.07
C VAL A 54 13.69 -0.65 3.57
N HIS A 55 13.03 0.37 3.05
CA HIS A 55 13.15 0.80 1.66
C HIS A 55 14.08 2.01 1.56
N HIS A 56 14.60 2.24 0.37
CA HIS A 56 15.45 3.39 0.05
C HIS A 56 16.72 3.44 0.92
N LEU A 57 17.40 2.29 1.07
CA LEU A 57 18.63 2.20 1.88
C LEU A 57 19.72 3.16 1.40
N ALA A 58 19.84 3.35 0.09
CA ALA A 58 20.82 4.23 -0.53
C ALA A 58 20.42 5.72 -0.47
N GLU A 59 19.17 6.04 -0.04
CA GLU A 59 18.61 7.40 -0.02
C GLU A 59 18.88 8.15 -1.32
N PRO A 60 18.40 7.63 -2.46
CA PRO A 60 18.73 8.19 -3.75
C PRO A 60 18.28 9.63 -3.88
N VAL A 61 19.11 10.43 -4.56
CA VAL A 61 18.82 11.84 -4.81
C VAL A 61 18.14 11.96 -6.17
N ASP A 62 16.88 12.39 -6.19
CA ASP A 62 16.16 12.68 -7.41
C ASP A 62 16.34 14.15 -7.80
N SER A 63 16.95 14.39 -8.95
CA SER A 63 17.23 15.74 -9.47
C SER A 63 16.28 16.15 -10.60
N ARG A 64 15.14 15.46 -10.76
CA ARG A 64 14.22 15.66 -11.90
C ARG A 64 13.39 16.93 -11.83
N ILE A 65 13.29 17.57 -10.68
CA ILE A 65 12.43 18.75 -10.49
C ILE A 65 13.30 19.98 -10.24
N GLY A 66 13.39 20.86 -11.24
CA GLY A 66 13.80 22.25 -11.06
C GLY A 66 15.18 22.51 -10.45
N GLY A 67 16.16 21.63 -10.64
CA GLY A 67 17.52 21.84 -10.11
C GLY A 67 17.68 21.63 -8.60
N THR A 68 16.60 21.37 -7.86
CA THR A 68 16.66 21.06 -6.44
C THR A 68 16.87 19.56 -6.26
N LYS A 69 17.98 19.20 -5.62
CA LYS A 69 18.28 17.81 -5.28
C LYS A 69 17.37 17.39 -4.14
N THR A 70 16.33 16.60 -4.43
CA THR A 70 15.45 16.04 -3.41
C THR A 70 15.92 14.64 -3.05
N LYS A 71 16.26 14.43 -1.80
CA LYS A 71 16.65 13.13 -1.26
C LYS A 71 15.41 12.33 -0.94
N ILE A 72 15.36 11.08 -1.39
CA ILE A 72 14.30 10.13 -1.01
C ILE A 72 14.71 9.52 0.33
N GLU A 73 13.98 9.87 1.38
CA GLU A 73 14.25 9.37 2.72
C GLU A 73 13.90 7.90 2.87
N ARG A 74 14.57 7.22 3.78
CA ARG A 74 14.30 5.80 4.09
C ARG A 74 12.88 5.63 4.58
N LYS A 75 12.23 4.57 4.06
CA LYS A 75 10.91 4.17 4.49
C LYS A 75 11.00 2.89 5.30
N TYR A 76 10.54 2.95 6.54
CA TYR A 76 10.44 1.82 7.45
C TYR A 76 8.99 1.33 7.45
N THR A 77 8.82 0.03 7.31
CA THR A 77 7.49 -0.61 7.41
C THR A 77 7.59 -1.76 8.38
N LEU A 78 6.76 -1.76 9.40
CA LEU A 78 6.58 -2.85 10.36
C LEU A 78 5.17 -3.39 10.22
N HIS A 79 5.03 -4.70 10.12
CA HIS A 79 3.75 -5.40 10.05
C HIS A 79 3.72 -6.52 11.08
N VAL A 80 2.64 -6.57 11.86
CA VAL A 80 2.39 -7.63 12.84
C VAL A 80 0.92 -8.01 12.77
N GLY A 81 0.65 -9.30 12.80
CA GLY A 81 -0.71 -9.82 12.80
C GLY A 81 -0.80 -11.21 13.40
N CYS A 82 -2.01 -11.68 13.56
CA CYS A 82 -2.26 -13.07 13.95
C CYS A 82 -3.47 -13.63 13.20
N GLU A 83 -3.53 -14.96 13.08
CA GLU A 83 -4.67 -15.68 12.55
C GLU A 83 -5.31 -16.50 13.66
N ILE A 84 -6.53 -16.14 14.05
CA ILE A 84 -7.30 -16.79 15.10
C ILE A 84 -8.43 -17.59 14.44
N ASN A 85 -8.43 -18.89 14.63
CA ASN A 85 -9.54 -19.73 14.19
C ASN A 85 -10.65 -19.69 15.25
N LEU A 86 -11.73 -18.95 14.98
CA LEU A 86 -12.84 -18.76 15.93
C LEU A 86 -13.78 -19.95 16.02
N TYR A 87 -13.73 -20.86 15.07
CA TYR A 87 -14.66 -21.98 15.02
C TYR A 87 -13.99 -23.24 14.50
N GLU A 88 -13.54 -24.08 15.41
CA GLU A 88 -13.02 -25.40 15.15
C GLU A 88 -14.05 -26.49 15.53
N ARG A 89 -15.08 -26.64 14.72
CA ARG A 89 -16.01 -27.76 14.91
C ARG A 89 -15.56 -28.92 14.03
N TYR A 90 -15.23 -30.02 14.64
CA TYR A 90 -14.66 -31.27 14.10
C TYR A 90 -15.40 -31.89 12.90
N ARG A 91 -16.52 -31.35 12.47
CA ARG A 91 -17.40 -31.96 11.49
C ARG A 91 -17.66 -31.16 10.20
N PHE A 92 -17.27 -29.90 10.14
CA PHE A 92 -17.45 -29.06 8.96
C PHE A 92 -16.14 -28.43 8.54
N LYS A 93 -15.83 -28.47 7.24
CA LYS A 93 -14.64 -27.81 6.62
C LYS A 93 -14.67 -26.28 6.72
N ASP A 94 -15.58 -25.71 7.46
CA ASP A 94 -15.82 -24.27 7.52
C ASP A 94 -14.88 -23.66 8.57
N LYS A 95 -13.75 -23.16 8.11
CA LYS A 95 -12.86 -22.34 8.94
C LYS A 95 -13.41 -20.92 8.96
N PHE A 96 -13.60 -20.38 10.16
CA PHE A 96 -13.87 -18.97 10.37
C PHE A 96 -12.62 -18.33 10.96
N LEU A 97 -11.87 -17.60 10.12
CA LEU A 97 -10.61 -16.99 10.48
C LEU A 97 -10.85 -15.51 10.80
N PHE A 98 -10.35 -15.10 11.94
CA PHE A 98 -10.24 -13.69 12.33
C PHE A 98 -8.76 -13.30 12.34
N SER A 99 -8.40 -12.29 11.57
CA SER A 99 -7.01 -11.88 11.41
C SER A 99 -6.85 -10.39 11.72
N PRO A 100 -6.61 -10.02 12.99
CA PRO A 100 -6.22 -8.66 13.35
C PRO A 100 -4.80 -8.36 12.91
N ASN A 101 -4.58 -7.13 12.47
CA ASN A 101 -3.31 -6.66 11.92
C ASN A 101 -3.00 -5.24 12.33
N ILE A 102 -1.70 -4.98 12.50
CA ILE A 102 -1.16 -3.64 12.74
C ILE A 102 -0.03 -3.42 11.74
N ILE A 103 -0.07 -2.29 11.05
CA ILE A 103 1.00 -1.88 10.13
C ILE A 103 1.44 -0.47 10.53
N TYR A 104 2.70 -0.31 10.85
CA TYR A 104 3.34 0.98 11.06
C TYR A 104 4.25 1.32 9.91
N LEU A 105 4.19 2.56 9.45
CA LEU A 105 4.98 3.07 8.35
C LEU A 105 5.55 4.43 8.73
N GLN A 106 6.85 4.61 8.49
CA GLN A 106 7.53 5.88 8.69
C GLN A 106 8.44 6.18 7.50
N GLN A 107 8.37 7.40 7.00
CA GLN A 107 9.28 7.92 5.97
C GLN A 107 9.56 9.39 6.25
N GLY A 108 10.78 9.70 6.67
CA GLY A 108 11.10 11.03 7.17
C GLY A 108 10.21 11.41 8.36
N ASP A 109 9.59 12.57 8.25
CA ASP A 109 8.64 13.06 9.26
C ASP A 109 7.25 12.42 9.14
N PHE A 110 6.93 11.80 7.98
CA PHE A 110 5.64 11.16 7.78
C PHE A 110 5.53 9.85 8.55
N ARG A 111 4.53 9.73 9.42
CA ARG A 111 4.23 8.54 10.22
C ARG A 111 2.77 8.14 10.08
N GLN A 112 2.55 6.87 9.79
CA GLN A 112 1.22 6.32 9.58
C GLN A 112 1.06 5.02 10.36
N LEU A 113 -0.06 4.88 11.04
CA LEU A 113 -0.48 3.67 11.73
C LEU A 113 -1.78 3.15 11.10
N ASN A 114 -1.76 1.90 10.69
CA ASN A 114 -2.93 1.20 10.19
C ASN A 114 -3.25 0.06 11.15
N ILE A 115 -4.47 0.04 11.68
CA ILE A 115 -4.98 -1.03 12.54
C ILE A 115 -6.23 -1.58 11.86
N GLY A 116 -6.32 -2.88 11.71
CA GLY A 116 -7.47 -3.47 11.07
C GLY A 116 -7.63 -4.94 11.39
N ALA A 117 -8.74 -5.49 10.92
CA ALA A 117 -8.98 -6.91 11.02
C ALA A 117 -9.72 -7.40 9.79
N THR A 118 -9.42 -8.63 9.39
CA THR A 118 -10.13 -9.33 8.35
C THR A 118 -10.81 -10.56 8.91
N PHE A 119 -12.01 -10.85 8.41
CA PHE A 119 -12.78 -12.05 8.67
C PHE A 119 -12.84 -12.85 7.39
N THR A 120 -12.43 -14.09 7.45
CA THR A 120 -12.50 -15.00 6.32
C THR A 120 -13.35 -16.21 6.67
N ARG A 121 -14.40 -16.44 5.89
CA ARG A 121 -15.26 -17.62 6.01
C ARG A 121 -15.43 -18.25 4.64
N LEU A 122 -15.09 -19.54 4.52
CA LEU A 122 -15.10 -20.23 3.22
C LEU A 122 -14.22 -19.43 2.21
N ASN A 123 -14.88 -18.85 1.24
CA ASN A 123 -14.28 -18.09 0.16
C ASN A 123 -14.50 -16.57 0.27
N ILE A 124 -15.28 -16.13 1.28
CA ILE A 124 -15.61 -14.71 1.47
C ILE A 124 -14.65 -14.09 2.47
N VAL A 125 -14.14 -12.93 2.12
CA VAL A 125 -13.29 -12.10 2.98
C VAL A 125 -14.00 -10.79 3.21
N ALA A 126 -14.07 -10.33 4.45
CA ALA A 126 -14.53 -9.00 4.82
C ALA A 126 -13.53 -8.38 5.80
N GLY A 127 -13.26 -7.10 5.68
CA GLY A 127 -12.29 -6.44 6.53
C GLY A 127 -12.64 -4.98 6.81
N LEU A 128 -12.16 -4.52 7.95
CA LEU A 128 -12.23 -3.13 8.37
C LEU A 128 -10.85 -2.68 8.80
N TRP A 129 -10.42 -1.52 8.31
CA TRP A 129 -9.15 -0.92 8.64
C TRP A 129 -9.36 0.52 9.05
N PHE A 130 -8.59 0.94 10.03
CA PHE A 130 -8.46 2.32 10.46
C PHE A 130 -7.02 2.76 10.18
N ARG A 131 -6.89 3.82 9.41
CA ARG A 131 -5.62 4.43 9.04
C ARG A 131 -5.53 5.79 9.68
N GLU A 132 -4.52 5.98 10.51
CA GLU A 132 -4.22 7.24 11.15
C GLU A 132 -2.88 7.78 10.66
N ASN A 133 -2.90 9.02 10.21
CA ASN A 133 -1.70 9.77 9.94
C ASN A 133 -1.35 10.58 11.18
N LEU A 134 -0.26 10.20 11.86
CA LEU A 134 0.12 10.76 13.15
C LEU A 134 0.53 12.24 13.05
N ASP A 135 0.91 12.71 11.88
CA ASP A 135 1.42 14.07 11.66
C ASP A 135 0.35 15.01 11.08
N LEU A 136 -0.59 14.52 10.29
CA LEU A 136 -1.57 15.32 9.54
C LEU A 136 -3.01 15.31 10.10
N LYS A 137 -3.25 14.82 11.30
CA LYS A 137 -4.59 14.75 11.94
C LYS A 137 -5.70 14.25 10.99
N GLY A 138 -5.36 13.33 10.08
CA GLY A 138 -6.28 12.74 9.13
C GLY A 138 -6.58 11.29 9.48
N HIS A 139 -7.86 10.95 9.58
CA HIS A 139 -8.29 9.59 9.84
C HIS A 139 -8.97 9.04 8.59
N THR A 140 -8.65 7.81 8.22
CA THR A 140 -9.28 7.12 7.08
C THR A 140 -9.77 5.76 7.54
N PHE A 141 -11.03 5.48 7.23
CA PHE A 141 -11.58 4.13 7.37
C PHE A 141 -11.59 3.45 6.02
N VAL A 142 -11.23 2.18 6.01
CA VAL A 142 -11.23 1.34 4.81
C VAL A 142 -12.09 0.11 5.06
N VAL A 143 -13.07 -0.08 4.20
CA VAL A 143 -13.89 -1.29 4.18
C VAL A 143 -13.43 -2.16 3.03
N VAL A 144 -13.21 -3.43 3.31
CA VAL A 144 -12.75 -4.41 2.32
C VAL A 144 -13.76 -5.54 2.24
N ALA A 145 -14.11 -5.92 1.03
CA ALA A 145 -14.89 -7.12 0.76
C ALA A 145 -14.27 -7.89 -0.41
N GLY A 146 -14.26 -9.21 -0.33
CA GLY A 146 -13.63 -10.01 -1.37
C GLY A 146 -14.12 -11.44 -1.42
N TYR A 147 -13.79 -12.07 -2.52
CA TYR A 147 -13.97 -13.49 -2.74
C TYR A 147 -12.65 -14.11 -3.20
N SER A 148 -12.26 -15.22 -2.58
CA SER A 148 -10.99 -15.89 -2.88
C SER A 148 -11.22 -17.39 -2.95
N ASN A 149 -10.84 -18.00 -4.05
CA ASN A 149 -10.78 -19.45 -4.20
C ASN A 149 -9.37 -19.89 -4.63
N ASP A 150 -9.19 -21.16 -4.96
CA ASP A 150 -7.89 -21.72 -5.35
C ASP A 150 -7.38 -21.20 -6.71
N GLN A 151 -8.25 -20.65 -7.54
CA GLN A 151 -7.94 -20.22 -8.91
C GLN A 151 -7.89 -18.71 -9.08
N PHE A 152 -8.76 -17.98 -8.39
CA PHE A 152 -8.78 -16.52 -8.50
C PHE A 152 -9.19 -15.86 -7.19
N ARG A 153 -8.84 -14.59 -7.12
CA ARG A 153 -9.23 -13.67 -6.05
C ARG A 153 -9.80 -12.41 -6.68
N ILE A 154 -10.90 -11.94 -6.14
CA ILE A 154 -11.43 -10.62 -6.44
C ILE A 154 -11.66 -9.89 -5.12
N GLY A 155 -11.25 -8.64 -5.05
CA GLY A 155 -11.41 -7.78 -3.88
C GLY A 155 -11.90 -6.40 -4.30
N TYR A 156 -12.65 -5.80 -3.40
CA TYR A 156 -13.10 -4.44 -3.48
C TYR A 156 -12.80 -3.75 -2.17
N SER A 157 -12.18 -2.59 -2.22
CA SER A 157 -11.98 -1.72 -1.06
C SER A 157 -12.58 -0.34 -1.31
N TYR A 158 -13.07 0.25 -0.24
CA TYR A 158 -13.59 1.60 -0.21
C TYR A 158 -12.96 2.36 0.95
N ASP A 159 -12.23 3.41 0.62
CA ASP A 159 -11.57 4.29 1.57
C ASP A 159 -12.41 5.54 1.74
N PHE A 160 -12.73 5.92 2.96
CA PHE A 160 -13.36 7.20 3.27
C PHE A 160 -12.58 7.93 4.35
N SER A 161 -12.18 9.16 4.03
CA SER A 161 -11.36 9.99 4.91
C SER A 161 -12.23 10.95 5.70
N LEU A 162 -11.94 11.05 7.00
CA LEU A 162 -12.53 12.03 7.90
C LEU A 162 -11.49 13.13 8.15
N LEU A 163 -11.68 14.28 7.52
CA LEU A 163 -10.86 15.46 7.78
C LEU A 163 -11.40 16.24 8.99
N PRO A 164 -10.55 16.96 9.75
CA PRO A 164 -10.98 17.87 10.81
C PRO A 164 -11.91 18.94 10.20
N GLY A 165 -13.19 18.90 10.55
CA GLY A 165 -14.22 19.80 9.99
C GLY A 165 -15.52 19.11 9.57
N GLY A 166 -15.64 17.81 9.82
CA GLY A 166 -16.88 17.06 9.59
C GLY A 166 -16.93 16.35 8.23
N PHE A 167 -18.08 15.79 7.91
CA PHE A 167 -18.37 14.93 6.75
C PHE A 167 -18.15 15.56 5.33
N ARG A 168 -17.40 16.63 5.21
CA ARG A 168 -16.93 17.14 3.90
C ARG A 168 -15.96 16.20 3.20
N GLY A 169 -15.54 15.11 3.85
CA GLY A 169 -14.58 14.14 3.34
C GLY A 169 -15.11 13.12 2.32
N LEU A 170 -16.36 13.22 1.88
CA LEU A 170 -16.84 12.41 0.73
C LEU A 170 -16.15 12.77 -0.59
N GLU A 171 -15.48 13.92 -0.65
CA GLU A 171 -14.73 14.35 -1.84
C GLU A 171 -13.38 13.62 -2.00
N THR A 172 -12.90 12.92 -0.97
CA THR A 172 -11.64 12.16 -0.99
C THR A 172 -11.84 10.65 -0.78
N SER A 173 -12.98 10.13 -1.20
CA SER A 173 -13.23 8.69 -1.19
C SER A 173 -12.55 8.01 -2.37
N THR A 174 -11.94 6.84 -2.12
CA THR A 174 -11.28 6.05 -3.15
C THR A 174 -11.90 4.67 -3.24
N HIS A 175 -12.14 4.22 -4.45
CA HIS A 175 -12.60 2.88 -4.77
C HIS A 175 -11.47 2.10 -5.43
N GLU A 176 -11.20 0.92 -4.95
CA GLU A 176 -10.19 0.03 -5.53
C GLU A 176 -10.79 -1.34 -5.80
N VAL A 177 -10.55 -1.86 -6.99
CA VAL A 177 -10.89 -3.25 -7.36
C VAL A 177 -9.58 -3.98 -7.63
N THR A 178 -9.39 -5.10 -6.94
CA THR A 178 -8.24 -5.97 -7.13
C THR A 178 -8.67 -7.29 -7.73
N PHE A 179 -7.89 -7.80 -8.67
CA PHE A 179 -8.10 -9.09 -9.28
C PHE A 179 -6.78 -9.86 -9.33
N GLY A 180 -6.79 -11.09 -8.86
CA GLY A 180 -5.63 -11.98 -8.87
C GLY A 180 -5.96 -13.34 -9.43
N LEU A 181 -5.05 -13.91 -10.21
CA LEU A 181 -5.14 -15.27 -10.72
C LEU A 181 -4.03 -16.12 -10.11
N TYR A 182 -4.38 -17.32 -9.68
CA TYR A 182 -3.43 -18.30 -9.17
C TYR A 182 -3.28 -19.43 -10.19
N PHE A 183 -2.05 -19.64 -10.63
CA PHE A 183 -1.71 -20.75 -11.51
C PHE A 183 -0.99 -21.81 -10.67
N GLU A 184 -1.67 -22.93 -10.40
CA GLU A 184 -1.00 -24.07 -9.79
C GLU A 184 -0.02 -24.70 -10.79
N TYR A 185 1.25 -24.45 -10.59
CA TYR A 185 2.27 -25.29 -11.21
C TYR A 185 2.37 -26.58 -10.41
N LYS A 186 1.97 -27.71 -10.99
CA LYS A 186 2.06 -29.04 -10.39
C LYS A 186 3.52 -29.43 -10.16
N GLN A 187 4.14 -28.90 -9.12
CA GLN A 187 5.46 -29.34 -8.69
C GLN A 187 5.35 -30.68 -7.95
N ARG A 188 6.19 -31.63 -8.35
CA ARG A 188 6.42 -32.88 -7.62
C ARG A 188 6.71 -32.54 -6.14
N LYS A 189 5.97 -33.18 -5.26
CA LYS A 189 5.99 -33.06 -3.81
C LYS A 189 7.38 -32.89 -3.21
N ARG A 190 7.83 -31.66 -3.02
CA ARG A 190 8.80 -31.31 -1.98
C ARG A 190 8.01 -30.63 -0.87
N LYS A 191 8.05 -31.19 0.35
CA LYS A 191 7.43 -30.63 1.54
C LYS A 191 8.20 -29.36 1.94
N PHE A 192 7.92 -28.24 1.27
CA PHE A 192 8.29 -26.94 1.80
C PHE A 192 7.13 -26.44 2.66
N ARG A 193 7.45 -26.01 3.86
CA ARG A 193 6.51 -25.32 4.73
C ARG A 193 6.27 -23.95 4.11
N TYR A 194 5.08 -23.70 3.60
CA TYR A 194 4.74 -22.38 3.04
C TYR A 194 4.57 -21.40 4.18
N MET A 195 5.16 -20.21 4.06
CA MET A 195 4.82 -19.09 4.93
C MET A 195 3.35 -18.77 4.74
N LYS A 196 2.60 -18.74 5.82
CA LYS A 196 1.20 -18.33 5.81
C LYS A 196 1.14 -16.81 5.73
N CYS A 197 1.19 -16.27 4.52
CA CYS A 197 0.81 -14.87 4.36
C CYS A 197 -0.70 -14.74 4.52
N PRO A 198 -1.20 -13.73 5.24
CA PRO A 198 -2.63 -13.50 5.33
C PRO A 198 -3.19 -13.34 3.93
N LYS A 199 -4.22 -14.11 3.64
CA LYS A 199 -5.02 -13.96 2.44
C LYS A 199 -6.00 -12.84 2.74
N PHE A 200 -5.65 -11.61 2.36
CA PHE A 200 -6.69 -10.61 2.31
C PHE A 200 -7.41 -10.72 1.00
#